data_29f2f90ef53b9493d6692a604d9a3c53
#
_entry.id   29f2f90ef53b9493d6692a604d9a3c53
#
_cell.length_a   1.000
_cell.length_b   1.000
_cell.length_c   1.000
_cell.angle_alpha   90.00
_cell.angle_beta   90.00
_cell.angle_gamma   90.00
#
_symmetry.space_group_name_H-M   'P 1'
#
loop_
_entity.id
_entity.type
_entity.pdbx_description
1 polymer ?
#
loop_
_entity_poly.entity_id
_entity_poly.type
_entity_poly.pdbx_seq_one_letter_code
_entity_poly.pdbx_strand_id
1 'polypeptide(L)'
;MLKTNEFRKKMADVFIKSLEEKQFEWKKEWAAMETPYNVISGRKYRGTNKFFLYLQSQERLPEGEIPDPRWATFKQIQDAGWKVKKGAKGFVVELWKPYDFESKREISWKEYIENHLSHEKYGVITRNYYVFNGRDIEGIPELQPQTSKEIVNDELIDKIQKGMDLQILNDGGDRAYYSPKTDSVHLPEKDTFYNSYAYNATALHELSHATGAEKRLNRDIRNVFGTEKYAYEELVAEISACFMSEHIQIEQTEEHVNNHCLLYTSPS
;
A
#
# COMPACT_ATOMS: atom_id res chain seq x y z
N MET A 1 20.60 12.77 7.88
CA MET A 1 19.52 11.85 8.25
C MET A 1 18.29 12.68 8.56
N LEU A 2 17.22 12.59 7.79
CA LEU A 2 15.98 13.32 8.09
C LEU A 2 15.41 12.79 9.40
N LYS A 3 15.00 13.69 10.31
CA LYS A 3 14.28 13.26 11.52
C LYS A 3 12.95 12.66 11.11
N THR A 4 12.45 11.65 11.83
CA THR A 4 11.19 10.95 11.55
C THR A 4 10.01 11.91 11.29
N ASN A 5 9.92 13.01 12.05
CA ASN A 5 8.88 14.02 11.87
C ASN A 5 9.02 14.82 10.56
N GLU A 6 10.25 15.08 10.08
CA GLU A 6 10.47 15.77 8.80
C GLU A 6 10.12 14.87 7.62
N PHE A 7 10.40 13.57 7.73
CA PHE A 7 9.98 12.59 6.73
C PHE A 7 8.47 12.53 6.62
N ARG A 8 7.77 12.36 7.73
CA ARG A 8 6.30 12.29 7.75
C ARG A 8 5.63 13.56 7.26
N LYS A 9 6.18 14.72 7.63
CA LYS A 9 5.72 16.02 7.11
C LYS A 9 5.86 16.08 5.60
N LYS A 10 7.05 15.76 5.08
CA LYS A 10 7.30 15.73 3.64
C LYS A 10 6.34 14.78 2.90
N MET A 11 6.02 13.65 3.50
CA MET A 11 5.07 12.69 2.92
C MET A 11 3.65 13.22 2.91
N ALA A 12 3.23 13.89 4.00
CA ALA A 12 1.95 14.58 4.04
C ALA A 12 1.87 15.69 2.99
N ASP A 13 2.95 16.47 2.82
CA ASP A 13 3.02 17.54 1.81
C ASP A 13 2.89 16.98 0.38
N VAL A 14 3.58 15.86 0.07
CA VAL A 14 3.45 15.17 -1.23
C VAL A 14 2.01 14.71 -1.47
N PHE A 15 1.39 14.15 -0.44
CA PHE A 15 0.02 13.69 -0.53
C PHE A 15 -0.98 14.85 -0.71
N ILE A 16 -0.86 15.92 0.09
CA ILE A 16 -1.68 17.14 -0.04
C ILE A 16 -1.54 17.74 -1.44
N LYS A 17 -0.31 17.86 -1.93
CA LYS A 17 -0.03 18.34 -3.28
C LYS A 17 -0.71 17.50 -4.35
N SER A 18 -0.64 16.18 -4.24
CA SER A 18 -1.30 15.27 -5.16
C SER A 18 -2.84 15.47 -5.14
N LEU A 19 -3.43 15.72 -3.96
CA LEU A 19 -4.86 16.05 -3.84
C LEU A 19 -5.20 17.40 -4.51
N GLU A 20 -4.38 18.43 -4.30
CA GLU A 20 -4.58 19.78 -4.83
C GLU A 20 -4.44 19.84 -6.36
N GLU A 21 -3.49 19.12 -6.93
CA GLU A 21 -3.23 19.09 -8.37
C GLU A 21 -4.26 18.27 -9.15
N LYS A 22 -5.31 17.74 -8.50
CA LYS A 22 -6.36 16.90 -9.09
C LYS A 22 -5.83 15.73 -9.91
N GLN A 23 -4.60 15.31 -9.65
CA GLN A 23 -3.98 14.14 -10.28
C GLN A 23 -4.64 12.83 -9.85
N PHE A 24 -5.53 12.90 -8.89
CA PHE A 24 -6.45 11.83 -8.54
C PHE A 24 -7.73 11.85 -9.39
N GLU A 25 -7.61 11.87 -10.68
CA GLU A 25 -8.51 11.02 -11.43
C GLU A 25 -8.03 9.59 -11.11
N TRP A 26 -8.65 9.00 -10.11
CA TRP A 26 -8.44 7.59 -9.76
C TRP A 26 -8.84 6.73 -10.95
N LYS A 27 -7.94 6.71 -11.94
CA LYS A 27 -8.02 5.78 -13.02
C LYS A 27 -7.69 4.41 -12.43
N LYS A 28 -8.34 3.37 -12.87
CA LYS A 28 -8.17 1.94 -12.55
C LYS A 28 -6.71 1.44 -12.50
N GLU A 29 -5.75 2.28 -12.81
CA GLU A 29 -4.33 1.97 -13.00
C GLU A 29 -3.63 1.52 -11.71
N TRP A 30 -4.00 2.08 -10.54
CA TRP A 30 -3.37 1.67 -9.28
C TRP A 30 -3.82 0.28 -8.81
N ALA A 31 -5.05 -0.14 -9.14
CA ALA A 31 -5.53 -1.49 -8.87
C ALA A 31 -4.83 -2.54 -9.75
N ALA A 32 -4.32 -2.14 -10.90
CA ALA A 32 -3.51 -2.99 -11.78
C ALA A 32 -2.04 -3.11 -11.34
N MET A 33 -1.61 -2.38 -10.30
CA MET A 33 -0.20 -2.32 -9.95
C MET A 33 0.22 -3.41 -8.98
N GLU A 34 1.34 -4.02 -9.30
CA GLU A 34 2.03 -4.92 -8.39
C GLU A 34 2.51 -4.17 -7.14
N THR A 35 2.34 -4.79 -5.95
CA THR A 35 2.84 -4.22 -4.70
C THR A 35 4.34 -3.94 -4.78
N PRO A 36 4.80 -2.72 -4.44
CA PRO A 36 6.22 -2.40 -4.41
C PRO A 36 7.01 -3.41 -3.58
N TYR A 37 8.11 -3.92 -4.12
CA TYR A 37 8.94 -4.90 -3.43
C TYR A 37 10.44 -4.63 -3.61
N ASN A 38 11.23 -5.13 -2.68
CA ASN A 38 12.68 -5.08 -2.80
C ASN A 38 13.16 -6.19 -3.73
N VAL A 39 13.73 -5.83 -4.88
CA VAL A 39 14.08 -6.78 -5.96
C VAL A 39 15.17 -7.79 -5.55
N ILE A 40 15.99 -7.47 -4.55
CA ILE A 40 17.05 -8.38 -4.09
C ILE A 40 16.51 -9.41 -3.08
N SER A 41 15.66 -8.97 -2.16
CA SER A 41 15.14 -9.84 -1.10
C SER A 41 13.76 -10.43 -1.41
N GLY A 42 13.08 -9.98 -2.47
CA GLY A 42 11.69 -10.33 -2.78
C GLY A 42 10.65 -9.75 -1.82
N ARG A 43 11.08 -9.08 -0.74
CA ARG A 43 10.16 -8.59 0.30
C ARG A 43 9.30 -7.43 -0.21
N LYS A 44 7.99 -7.57 -0.07
CA LYS A 44 7.02 -6.51 -0.38
C LYS A 44 7.10 -5.40 0.67
N TYR A 45 7.01 -4.14 0.23
CA TYR A 45 6.84 -3.00 1.13
C TYR A 45 5.39 -2.94 1.61
N ARG A 46 5.18 -2.50 2.86
CA ARG A 46 3.90 -2.53 3.55
C ARG A 46 3.55 -1.19 4.18
N GLY A 47 2.29 -0.99 4.54
CA GLY A 47 1.79 0.19 5.23
C GLY A 47 2.17 1.48 4.51
N THR A 48 2.62 2.48 5.27
CA THR A 48 3.02 3.78 4.76
C THR A 48 4.12 3.70 3.69
N ASN A 49 5.07 2.76 3.80
CA ASN A 49 6.11 2.60 2.79
C ASN A 49 5.53 2.18 1.43
N LYS A 50 4.60 1.21 1.41
CA LYS A 50 3.90 0.79 0.18
C LYS A 50 3.19 1.98 -0.45
N PHE A 51 2.39 2.68 0.33
CA PHE A 51 1.61 3.82 -0.11
C PHE A 51 2.48 4.94 -0.70
N PHE A 52 3.56 5.32 -0.02
CA PHE A 52 4.43 6.40 -0.48
C PHE A 52 5.33 6.02 -1.66
N LEU A 53 5.82 4.80 -1.73
CA LEU A 53 6.56 4.34 -2.91
C LEU A 53 5.65 4.33 -4.13
N TYR A 54 4.37 3.98 -3.94
CA TYR A 54 3.36 4.06 -4.97
C TYR A 54 3.16 5.50 -5.46
N LEU A 55 2.79 6.44 -4.57
CA LEU A 55 2.56 7.84 -4.93
C LEU A 55 3.76 8.46 -5.65
N GLN A 56 4.95 8.24 -5.14
CA GLN A 56 6.17 8.80 -5.70
C GLN A 56 6.56 8.17 -7.05
N SER A 57 6.16 6.92 -7.30
CA SER A 57 6.36 6.32 -8.61
C SER A 57 5.43 6.91 -9.65
N GLN A 58 4.20 7.26 -9.28
CA GLN A 58 3.22 7.89 -10.16
C GLN A 58 3.65 9.29 -10.62
N GLU A 59 4.17 10.14 -9.73
CA GLU A 59 4.60 11.51 -10.07
C GLU A 59 5.59 11.59 -11.25
N ARG A 60 6.23 10.47 -11.59
CA ARG A 60 7.30 10.45 -12.60
C ARG A 60 6.95 9.69 -13.86
N LEU A 61 5.73 9.17 -13.92
CA LEU A 61 5.29 8.37 -15.05
C LEU A 61 4.62 9.24 -16.11
N PRO A 62 4.95 9.05 -17.40
CA PRO A 62 4.09 9.48 -18.47
C PRO A 62 2.69 8.88 -18.30
N GLU A 63 1.68 9.60 -18.75
CA GLU A 63 0.30 9.15 -18.71
C GLU A 63 0.15 7.80 -19.43
N GLY A 64 -0.47 6.81 -18.75
CA GLY A 64 -0.72 5.47 -19.30
C GLY A 64 0.44 4.47 -19.12
N GLU A 65 1.54 4.85 -18.46
CA GLU A 65 2.60 3.90 -18.12
C GLU A 65 2.41 3.26 -16.74
N ILE A 66 2.71 1.96 -16.63
CA ILE A 66 2.65 1.22 -15.37
C ILE A 66 3.96 1.42 -14.61
N PRO A 67 3.93 1.79 -13.31
CA PRO A 67 5.12 1.90 -12.49
C PRO A 67 5.87 0.57 -12.35
N ASP A 68 7.19 0.64 -12.33
CA ASP A 68 8.01 -0.52 -11.97
C ASP A 68 7.87 -0.79 -10.45
N PRO A 69 7.40 -1.96 -10.02
CA PRO A 69 7.19 -2.27 -8.61
C PRO A 69 8.50 -2.57 -7.85
N ARG A 70 9.62 -2.67 -8.55
CA ARG A 70 10.90 -3.08 -8.00
C ARG A 70 11.67 -1.92 -7.39
N TRP A 71 12.26 -2.16 -6.24
CA TRP A 71 13.04 -1.17 -5.48
C TRP A 71 14.27 -1.82 -4.86
N ALA A 72 15.36 -1.07 -4.75
CA ALA A 72 16.57 -1.53 -4.06
C ALA A 72 17.30 -0.35 -3.41
N THR A 73 18.05 -0.61 -2.34
CA THR A 73 18.98 0.35 -1.76
C THR A 73 20.23 0.49 -2.65
N PHE A 74 20.92 1.63 -2.54
CA PHE A 74 22.14 1.88 -3.30
C PHE A 74 23.17 0.75 -3.13
N LYS A 75 23.36 0.29 -1.89
CA LYS A 75 24.28 -0.81 -1.60
C LYS A 75 23.86 -2.10 -2.30
N GLN A 76 22.59 -2.47 -2.24
CA GLN A 76 22.06 -3.66 -2.92
C GLN A 76 22.26 -3.60 -4.44
N ILE A 77 22.06 -2.41 -5.04
CA ILE A 77 22.29 -2.18 -6.47
C ILE A 77 23.77 -2.42 -6.83
N GLN A 78 24.68 -1.88 -6.03
CA GLN A 78 26.13 -2.08 -6.25
C GLN A 78 26.54 -3.55 -6.05
N ASP A 79 26.06 -4.20 -4.97
CA ASP A 79 26.39 -5.59 -4.66
C ASP A 79 25.88 -6.54 -5.75
N ALA A 80 24.77 -6.19 -6.44
CA ALA A 80 24.24 -6.93 -7.59
C ALA A 80 24.96 -6.63 -8.92
N GLY A 81 25.95 -5.74 -8.92
CA GLY A 81 26.64 -5.31 -10.14
C GLY A 81 25.85 -4.34 -11.02
N TRP A 82 24.74 -3.81 -10.51
CA TRP A 82 23.90 -2.83 -11.19
C TRP A 82 24.34 -1.40 -10.90
N LYS A 83 23.78 -0.42 -11.62
CA LYS A 83 24.12 1.01 -11.44
C LYS A 83 22.87 1.87 -11.35
N VAL A 84 22.90 2.84 -10.46
CA VAL A 84 21.87 3.90 -10.44
C VAL A 84 22.11 4.87 -11.59
N LYS A 85 21.08 5.19 -12.36
CA LYS A 85 21.14 6.14 -13.48
C LYS A 85 21.52 7.53 -12.98
N LYS A 86 22.29 8.26 -13.77
CA LYS A 86 22.69 9.64 -13.43
C LYS A 86 21.45 10.53 -13.28
N GLY A 87 21.34 11.24 -12.15
CA GLY A 87 20.20 12.11 -11.84
C GLY A 87 19.01 11.43 -11.20
N ALA A 88 19.03 10.09 -11.03
CA ALA A 88 18.01 9.38 -10.30
C ALA A 88 17.91 9.84 -8.84
N LYS A 89 16.68 9.90 -8.33
CA LYS A 89 16.42 10.33 -6.95
C LYS A 89 16.03 9.10 -6.13
N GLY A 90 16.67 8.93 -4.99
CA GLY A 90 16.28 7.93 -4.00
C GLY A 90 15.06 8.36 -3.20
N PHE A 91 14.24 7.39 -2.83
CA PHE A 91 13.06 7.57 -2.00
C PHE A 91 13.30 7.01 -0.62
N VAL A 92 12.76 7.67 0.40
CA VAL A 92 12.95 7.25 1.79
C VAL A 92 11.87 6.22 2.16
N VAL A 93 12.30 5.12 2.78
CA VAL A 93 11.44 4.16 3.45
C VAL A 93 11.82 4.07 4.93
N GLU A 94 10.82 3.90 5.81
CA GLU A 94 11.04 3.69 7.23
C GLU A 94 11.07 2.18 7.54
N LEU A 95 12.07 1.76 8.29
CA LEU A 95 12.13 0.44 8.87
C LEU A 95 12.05 0.55 10.39
N TRP A 96 11.05 -0.10 10.96
CA TRP A 96 10.86 -0.17 12.40
C TRP A 96 11.67 -1.31 12.97
N LYS A 97 12.47 -1.03 14.01
CA LYS A 97 13.37 -2.00 14.64
C LYS A 97 13.14 -2.03 16.14
N PRO A 98 12.85 -3.21 16.69
CA PRO A 98 12.85 -3.36 18.14
C PRO A 98 14.23 -3.08 18.71
N TYR A 99 14.26 -2.43 19.86
CA TYR A 99 15.47 -1.91 20.45
C TYR A 99 15.45 -2.08 21.97
N ASP A 100 16.56 -2.55 22.52
CA ASP A 100 16.83 -2.56 23.95
C ASP A 100 17.61 -1.31 24.31
N PHE A 101 16.99 -0.40 25.06
CA PHE A 101 17.59 0.88 25.46
C PHE A 101 18.66 0.74 26.53
N GLU A 102 18.62 -0.33 27.32
CA GLU A 102 19.60 -0.63 28.33
C GLU A 102 20.91 -1.16 27.72
N SER A 103 20.81 -2.21 26.91
CA SER A 103 21.97 -2.77 26.20
C SER A 103 22.34 -1.99 24.93
N LYS A 104 21.54 -1.00 24.53
CA LYS A 104 21.72 -0.14 23.33
C LYS A 104 21.92 -0.92 22.04
N ARG A 105 21.13 -2.00 21.84
CA ARG A 105 21.19 -2.84 20.64
C ARG A 105 19.83 -3.07 20.02
N GLU A 106 19.83 -3.33 18.71
CA GLU A 106 18.66 -3.88 18.03
C GLU A 106 18.44 -5.32 18.51
N ILE A 107 17.17 -5.69 18.72
CA ILE A 107 16.73 -7.02 19.12
C ILE A 107 15.77 -7.59 18.08
N SER A 108 15.49 -8.89 18.17
CA SER A 108 14.47 -9.50 17.30
C SER A 108 13.06 -9.11 17.75
N TRP A 109 12.09 -9.15 16.82
CA TRP A 109 10.69 -8.97 17.17
C TRP A 109 10.19 -10.02 18.16
N LYS A 110 10.70 -11.25 18.05
CA LYS A 110 10.39 -12.31 19.02
C LYS A 110 10.83 -11.91 20.43
N GLU A 111 12.08 -11.49 20.58
CA GLU A 111 12.64 -11.04 21.86
C GLU A 111 11.87 -9.82 22.41
N TYR A 112 11.46 -8.90 21.54
CA TYR A 112 10.66 -7.72 21.92
C TYR A 112 9.28 -8.12 22.45
N ILE A 113 8.57 -9.02 21.75
CA ILE A 113 7.23 -9.47 22.14
C ILE A 113 7.28 -10.25 23.47
N GLU A 114 8.28 -11.11 23.65
CA GLU A 114 8.46 -11.89 24.87
C GLU A 114 8.76 -11.00 26.10
N ASN A 115 9.35 -9.83 25.89
CA ASN A 115 9.79 -8.92 26.96
C ASN A 115 9.01 -7.60 27.03
N HIS A 116 7.95 -7.41 26.26
CA HIS A 116 7.26 -6.12 26.09
C HIS A 116 6.62 -5.54 27.37
N LEU A 117 6.53 -6.31 28.44
CA LEU A 117 6.01 -5.84 29.74
C LEU A 117 6.89 -4.74 30.38
N SER A 118 8.11 -4.54 29.90
CA SER A 118 9.04 -3.50 30.39
C SER A 118 9.22 -2.38 29.36
N HIS A 119 8.24 -1.50 29.24
CA HIS A 119 8.24 -0.38 28.30
C HIS A 119 9.41 0.61 28.49
N GLU A 120 10.00 0.69 29.66
CA GLU A 120 11.17 1.54 29.93
C GLU A 120 12.45 0.97 29.31
N LYS A 121 12.56 -0.34 29.23
CA LYS A 121 13.74 -1.04 28.72
C LYS A 121 13.67 -1.29 27.21
N TYR A 122 12.51 -1.68 26.73
CA TYR A 122 12.30 -2.07 25.33
C TYR A 122 11.39 -1.14 24.59
N GLY A 123 11.72 -0.85 23.36
CA GLY A 123 10.90 -0.02 22.50
C GLY A 123 11.18 -0.27 21.03
N VAL A 124 10.67 0.61 20.18
CA VAL A 124 10.86 0.52 18.73
C VAL A 124 11.50 1.80 18.24
N ILE A 125 12.58 1.67 17.47
CA ILE A 125 13.23 2.79 16.80
C ILE A 125 12.96 2.73 15.31
N THR A 126 12.98 3.88 14.65
CA THR A 126 12.85 3.99 13.19
C THR A 126 14.23 4.17 12.56
N ARG A 127 14.44 3.49 11.43
CA ARG A 127 15.61 3.65 10.55
C ARG A 127 15.12 4.02 9.17
N ASN A 128 15.67 5.08 8.62
CA ASN A 128 15.34 5.55 7.27
C ASN A 128 16.38 5.05 6.28
N TYR A 129 15.90 4.45 5.17
CA TYR A 129 16.73 3.99 4.07
C TYR A 129 16.31 4.69 2.78
N TYR A 130 17.27 4.93 1.89
CA TYR A 130 17.00 5.40 0.55
C TYR A 130 16.95 4.19 -0.39
N VAL A 131 15.87 4.10 -1.15
CA VAL A 131 15.67 3.08 -2.20
C VAL A 131 15.47 3.75 -3.54
N PHE A 132 15.86 3.07 -4.62
CA PHE A 132 15.73 3.54 -5.99
C PHE A 132 14.78 2.62 -6.73
N ASN A 133 13.94 3.20 -7.59
CA ASN A 133 12.99 2.46 -8.42
C ASN A 133 13.72 1.67 -9.52
N GLY A 134 13.19 0.52 -9.94
CA GLY A 134 13.76 -0.31 -10.98
C GLY A 134 14.01 0.43 -12.29
N ARG A 135 13.17 1.39 -12.66
CA ARG A 135 13.35 2.25 -13.85
C ARG A 135 14.62 3.11 -13.78
N ASP A 136 15.07 3.42 -12.58
CA ASP A 136 16.27 4.23 -12.32
C ASP A 136 17.54 3.37 -12.17
N ILE A 137 17.47 2.06 -12.42
CA ILE A 137 18.58 1.11 -12.27
C ILE A 137 18.98 0.53 -13.62
N GLU A 138 20.24 0.69 -13.98
CA GLU A 138 20.85 0.02 -15.14
C GLU A 138 21.34 -1.37 -14.76
N GLY A 139 21.11 -2.35 -15.63
CA GLY A 139 21.53 -3.75 -15.43
C GLY A 139 20.51 -4.59 -14.65
N ILE A 140 19.43 -4.01 -14.15
CA ILE A 140 18.33 -4.79 -13.58
C ILE A 140 17.68 -5.65 -14.69
N PRO A 141 17.35 -6.95 -14.44
CA PRO A 141 16.64 -7.78 -15.41
C PRO A 141 15.35 -7.14 -15.89
N GLU A 142 14.95 -7.42 -17.12
CA GLU A 142 13.67 -6.95 -17.65
C GLU A 142 12.51 -7.45 -16.80
N LEU A 143 11.52 -6.55 -16.54
CA LEU A 143 10.32 -6.91 -15.79
C LEU A 143 9.50 -7.89 -16.66
N GLN A 144 9.27 -9.09 -16.14
CA GLN A 144 8.44 -10.07 -16.83
C GLN A 144 6.97 -9.71 -16.60
N PRO A 145 6.15 -9.61 -17.67
CA PRO A 145 4.72 -9.40 -17.49
C PRO A 145 4.11 -10.59 -16.75
N GLN A 146 3.29 -10.30 -15.75
CA GLN A 146 2.54 -11.36 -15.08
C GLN A 146 1.46 -11.90 -16.03
N THR A 147 1.38 -13.21 -16.17
CA THR A 147 0.32 -13.86 -16.94
C THR A 147 -1.00 -13.75 -16.17
N SER A 148 -2.06 -13.33 -16.87
CA SER A 148 -3.41 -13.26 -16.31
C SER A 148 -3.85 -14.64 -15.79
N LYS A 149 -4.19 -14.71 -14.50
CA LYS A 149 -4.82 -15.86 -13.87
C LYS A 149 -6.32 -15.60 -13.72
N GLU A 150 -7.09 -16.67 -13.53
CA GLU A 150 -8.49 -16.53 -13.16
C GLU A 150 -8.66 -15.59 -11.96
N ILE A 151 -9.59 -14.64 -12.07
CA ILE A 151 -9.86 -13.67 -11.00
C ILE A 151 -10.76 -14.30 -9.95
N VAL A 152 -10.24 -14.45 -8.75
CA VAL A 152 -10.97 -15.02 -7.61
C VAL A 152 -11.11 -14.00 -6.48
N ASN A 153 -12.19 -14.12 -5.71
CA ASN A 153 -12.36 -13.38 -4.48
C ASN A 153 -11.41 -13.92 -3.41
N ASP A 154 -10.84 -13.01 -2.62
CA ASP A 154 -10.13 -13.38 -1.40
C ASP A 154 -11.13 -13.66 -0.27
N GLU A 155 -10.82 -14.59 0.61
CA GLU A 155 -11.65 -14.88 1.79
C GLU A 155 -11.89 -13.66 2.67
N LEU A 156 -10.97 -12.70 2.70
CA LEU A 156 -11.11 -11.44 3.42
C LEU A 156 -12.30 -10.64 2.89
N ILE A 157 -12.43 -10.54 1.55
CA ILE A 157 -13.54 -9.84 0.91
C ILE A 157 -14.87 -10.49 1.28
N ASP A 158 -14.94 -11.82 1.20
CA ASP A 158 -16.15 -12.57 1.55
C ASP A 158 -16.55 -12.39 3.04
N LYS A 159 -15.57 -12.38 3.93
CA LYS A 159 -15.79 -12.13 5.37
C LYS A 159 -16.30 -10.70 5.63
N ILE A 160 -15.72 -9.70 4.99
CA ILE A 160 -16.12 -8.29 5.13
C ILE A 160 -17.52 -8.11 4.57
N GLN A 161 -17.77 -8.60 3.36
CA GLN A 161 -19.07 -8.55 2.70
C GLN A 161 -20.18 -9.13 3.60
N LYS A 162 -19.95 -10.33 4.13
CA LYS A 162 -20.88 -11.00 5.04
C LYS A 162 -21.05 -10.22 6.36
N GLY A 163 -19.98 -9.71 6.93
CA GLY A 163 -20.01 -8.95 8.19
C GLY A 163 -20.72 -7.61 8.07
N MET A 164 -20.68 -6.99 6.90
CA MET A 164 -21.34 -5.72 6.61
C MET A 164 -22.78 -5.89 6.09
N ASP A 165 -23.23 -7.11 5.81
CA ASP A 165 -24.49 -7.42 5.16
C ASP A 165 -24.70 -6.60 3.88
N LEU A 166 -23.75 -6.73 2.95
CA LEU A 166 -23.66 -5.91 1.75
C LEU A 166 -23.33 -6.79 0.54
N GLN A 167 -23.80 -6.40 -0.64
CA GLN A 167 -23.54 -7.11 -1.89
C GLN A 167 -22.45 -6.43 -2.69
N ILE A 168 -21.60 -7.25 -3.32
CA ILE A 168 -20.65 -6.82 -4.35
C ILE A 168 -21.18 -7.36 -5.69
N LEU A 169 -21.42 -6.47 -6.65
CA LEU A 169 -21.95 -6.75 -7.97
C LEU A 169 -20.88 -6.44 -9.02
N ASN A 170 -20.74 -7.27 -10.04
CA ASN A 170 -19.86 -7.03 -11.17
C ASN A 170 -20.65 -6.45 -12.35
N ASP A 171 -21.24 -5.27 -12.13
CA ASP A 171 -22.12 -4.58 -13.07
C ASP A 171 -21.77 -3.08 -13.20
N GLY A 172 -20.64 -2.67 -12.65
CA GLY A 172 -20.16 -1.27 -12.62
C GLY A 172 -19.75 -0.71 -13.99
N GLY A 173 -19.81 -1.52 -15.05
CA GLY A 173 -19.35 -1.16 -16.38
C GLY A 173 -17.85 -0.90 -16.39
N ASP A 174 -17.44 0.36 -16.57
CA ASP A 174 -16.04 0.78 -16.52
C ASP A 174 -15.64 1.43 -15.20
N ARG A 175 -16.49 1.40 -14.18
CA ARG A 175 -16.30 2.07 -12.88
C ARG A 175 -16.46 1.11 -11.71
N ALA A 176 -15.68 1.37 -10.65
CA ALA A 176 -15.93 0.86 -9.33
C ALA A 176 -16.56 1.96 -8.49
N TYR A 177 -17.58 1.64 -7.71
CA TYR A 177 -18.19 2.57 -6.78
C TYR A 177 -19.04 1.88 -5.71
N TYR A 178 -19.10 2.49 -4.53
CA TYR A 178 -20.12 2.17 -3.52
C TYR A 178 -21.38 3.02 -3.75
N SER A 179 -22.54 2.40 -3.73
CA SER A 179 -23.85 3.06 -3.86
C SER A 179 -24.52 3.17 -2.47
N PRO A 180 -24.56 4.35 -1.84
CA PRO A 180 -25.28 4.53 -0.56
C PRO A 180 -26.80 4.29 -0.68
N LYS A 181 -27.36 4.44 -1.90
CA LYS A 181 -28.81 4.26 -2.15
C LYS A 181 -29.22 2.80 -2.07
N THR A 182 -28.42 1.90 -2.60
CA THR A 182 -28.68 0.46 -2.65
C THR A 182 -27.90 -0.31 -1.59
N ASP A 183 -26.98 0.37 -0.91
CA ASP A 183 -26.01 -0.20 0.02
C ASP A 183 -25.27 -1.40 -0.60
N SER A 184 -24.74 -1.20 -1.79
CA SER A 184 -24.01 -2.21 -2.57
C SER A 184 -22.73 -1.62 -3.17
N VAL A 185 -21.76 -2.47 -3.38
CA VAL A 185 -20.55 -2.16 -4.14
C VAL A 185 -20.73 -2.65 -5.56
N HIS A 186 -20.36 -1.82 -6.53
CA HIS A 186 -20.40 -2.11 -7.95
C HIS A 186 -18.97 -2.09 -8.50
N LEU A 187 -18.54 -3.18 -9.11
CA LEU A 187 -17.22 -3.33 -9.70
C LEU A 187 -17.35 -3.62 -11.21
N PRO A 188 -16.33 -3.31 -12.00
CA PRO A 188 -16.22 -3.82 -13.36
C PRO A 188 -16.25 -5.35 -13.42
N GLU A 189 -16.52 -5.88 -14.59
CA GLU A 189 -16.41 -7.33 -14.83
C GLU A 189 -15.02 -7.84 -14.44
N LYS A 190 -14.96 -9.05 -13.85
CA LYS A 190 -13.72 -9.60 -13.30
C LYS A 190 -12.59 -9.72 -14.32
N ASP A 191 -12.89 -10.06 -15.54
CA ASP A 191 -11.93 -10.22 -16.64
C ASP A 191 -11.27 -8.92 -17.09
N THR A 192 -11.80 -7.76 -16.67
CA THR A 192 -11.19 -6.45 -16.92
C THR A 192 -10.02 -6.13 -15.99
N PHE A 193 -9.82 -6.92 -14.93
CA PHE A 193 -8.74 -6.72 -13.97
C PHE A 193 -7.48 -7.49 -14.37
N TYR A 194 -6.33 -6.90 -14.08
CA TYR A 194 -5.05 -7.50 -14.40
C TYR A 194 -4.76 -8.80 -13.64
N ASN A 195 -5.19 -8.90 -12.38
CA ASN A 195 -5.06 -10.08 -11.52
C ASN A 195 -6.05 -10.04 -10.36
N SER A 196 -6.14 -11.12 -9.60
CA SER A 196 -7.02 -11.23 -8.44
C SER A 196 -6.71 -10.21 -7.36
N TYR A 197 -5.44 -9.86 -7.17
CA TYR A 197 -5.05 -8.84 -6.20
C TYR A 197 -5.64 -7.46 -6.56
N ALA A 198 -5.54 -7.06 -7.83
CA ALA A 198 -6.10 -5.80 -8.32
C ALA A 198 -7.63 -5.74 -8.10
N TYR A 199 -8.33 -6.82 -8.41
CA TYR A 199 -9.77 -6.94 -8.15
C TYR A 199 -10.10 -6.77 -6.66
N ASN A 200 -9.44 -7.53 -5.80
CA ASN A 200 -9.72 -7.52 -4.36
C ASN A 200 -9.30 -6.20 -3.70
N ALA A 201 -8.22 -5.56 -4.14
CA ALA A 201 -7.81 -4.24 -3.66
C ALA A 201 -8.83 -3.15 -4.03
N THR A 202 -9.39 -3.20 -5.25
CA THR A 202 -10.48 -2.31 -5.66
C THR A 202 -11.75 -2.56 -4.84
N ALA A 203 -12.09 -3.83 -4.60
CA ALA A 203 -13.21 -4.17 -3.72
C ALA A 203 -13.02 -3.61 -2.30
N LEU A 204 -11.80 -3.68 -1.73
CA LEU A 204 -11.50 -3.11 -0.41
C LEU A 204 -11.66 -1.60 -0.37
N HIS A 205 -11.29 -0.89 -1.44
CA HIS A 205 -11.50 0.56 -1.55
C HIS A 205 -12.99 0.90 -1.45
N GLU A 206 -13.82 0.26 -2.26
CA GLU A 206 -15.27 0.50 -2.26
C GLU A 206 -15.96 0.04 -0.96
N LEU A 207 -15.51 -1.07 -0.38
CA LEU A 207 -15.94 -1.53 0.94
C LEU A 207 -15.57 -0.51 2.04
N SER A 208 -14.45 0.18 1.89
CA SER A 208 -14.04 1.23 2.82
C SER A 208 -15.00 2.44 2.77
N HIS A 209 -15.45 2.86 1.59
CA HIS A 209 -16.53 3.82 1.46
C HIS A 209 -17.81 3.33 2.11
N ALA A 210 -18.16 2.07 1.89
CA ALA A 210 -19.35 1.47 2.49
C ALA A 210 -19.34 1.51 4.02
N THR A 211 -18.16 1.48 4.68
CA THR A 211 -18.09 1.67 6.14
C THR A 211 -18.65 3.02 6.59
N GLY A 212 -18.65 4.03 5.72
CA GLY A 212 -19.18 5.37 6.00
C GLY A 212 -20.69 5.47 6.00
N ALA A 213 -21.43 4.44 5.60
CA ALA A 213 -22.89 4.44 5.60
C ALA A 213 -23.49 4.82 6.98
N GLU A 214 -24.69 5.44 6.98
CA GLU A 214 -25.39 5.89 8.19
C GLU A 214 -25.56 4.77 9.23
N LYS A 215 -25.88 3.56 8.77
CA LYS A 215 -26.04 2.38 9.63
C LYS A 215 -24.73 1.78 10.15
N ARG A 216 -23.57 2.32 9.75
CA ARG A 216 -22.24 1.88 10.17
C ARG A 216 -21.50 3.01 10.89
N LEU A 217 -20.49 3.62 10.30
CA LEU A 217 -19.70 4.68 10.94
C LEU A 217 -20.29 6.09 10.74
N ASN A 218 -21.34 6.23 9.95
CA ASN A 218 -22.05 7.48 9.69
C ASN A 218 -21.12 8.65 9.31
N ARG A 219 -20.18 8.42 8.41
CA ARG A 219 -19.33 9.47 7.85
C ARG A 219 -20.08 10.25 6.77
N ASP A 220 -19.65 11.47 6.51
CA ASP A 220 -20.17 12.28 5.41
C ASP A 220 -19.59 11.79 4.06
N ILE A 221 -20.23 10.78 3.47
CA ILE A 221 -19.81 10.16 2.18
C ILE A 221 -20.56 10.72 0.96
N ARG A 222 -21.46 11.69 1.16
CA ARG A 222 -22.28 12.30 0.10
C ARG A 222 -21.67 13.61 -0.41
N ASN A 223 -20.39 13.59 -0.73
CA ASN A 223 -19.65 14.79 -1.06
C ASN A 223 -19.58 15.01 -2.58
N VAL A 224 -19.57 16.28 -2.96
CA VAL A 224 -19.39 16.67 -4.37
C VAL A 224 -17.93 16.47 -4.74
N PHE A 225 -17.70 15.85 -5.89
CA PHE A 225 -16.38 15.67 -6.47
C PHE A 225 -15.57 16.97 -6.49
N GLY A 226 -14.33 16.92 -6.04
CA GLY A 226 -13.42 18.06 -5.99
C GLY A 226 -13.55 18.96 -4.75
N THR A 227 -14.33 18.57 -3.74
CA THR A 227 -14.38 19.24 -2.43
C THR A 227 -13.38 18.64 -1.44
N GLU A 228 -12.97 19.42 -0.42
CA GLU A 228 -12.11 18.91 0.67
C GLU A 228 -12.73 17.69 1.37
N LYS A 229 -14.04 17.69 1.55
CA LYS A 229 -14.75 16.55 2.18
C LYS A 229 -14.69 15.30 1.31
N TYR A 230 -14.82 15.46 -0.01
CA TYR A 230 -14.64 14.36 -0.94
C TYR A 230 -13.20 13.81 -0.86
N ALA A 231 -12.22 14.71 -0.93
CA ALA A 231 -10.80 14.32 -0.84
C ALA A 231 -10.47 13.61 0.49
N TYR A 232 -11.08 14.04 1.60
CA TYR A 232 -10.90 13.37 2.89
C TYR A 232 -11.47 11.94 2.89
N GLU A 233 -12.68 11.74 2.33
CA GLU A 233 -13.30 10.41 2.27
C GLU A 233 -12.52 9.48 1.33
N GLU A 234 -12.03 9.97 0.19
CA GLU A 234 -11.12 9.22 -0.68
C GLU A 234 -9.85 8.80 0.06
N LEU A 235 -9.27 9.71 0.85
CA LEU A 235 -8.11 9.41 1.68
C LEU A 235 -8.40 8.28 2.69
N VAL A 236 -9.54 8.33 3.35
CA VAL A 236 -9.97 7.28 4.29
C VAL A 236 -10.08 5.94 3.56
N ALA A 237 -10.73 5.92 2.39
CA ALA A 237 -10.91 4.71 1.60
C ALA A 237 -9.55 4.13 1.14
N GLU A 238 -8.66 4.99 0.65
CA GLU A 238 -7.35 4.60 0.18
C GLU A 238 -6.45 4.03 1.27
N ILE A 239 -6.31 4.75 2.38
CA ILE A 239 -5.49 4.29 3.49
C ILE A 239 -6.04 2.95 4.01
N SER A 240 -7.36 2.83 4.16
CA SER A 240 -8.00 1.60 4.60
C SER A 240 -7.73 0.45 3.63
N ALA A 241 -7.96 0.65 2.33
CA ALA A 241 -7.69 -0.35 1.31
C ALA A 241 -6.21 -0.74 1.26
N CYS A 242 -5.31 0.23 1.38
CA CYS A 242 -3.86 -0.02 1.41
C CYS A 242 -3.47 -0.93 2.58
N PHE A 243 -3.95 -0.65 3.81
CA PHE A 243 -3.66 -1.48 4.98
C PHE A 243 -4.32 -2.85 4.88
N MET A 244 -5.59 -2.92 4.50
CA MET A 244 -6.33 -4.18 4.42
C MET A 244 -5.83 -5.08 3.30
N SER A 245 -5.36 -4.53 2.18
CA SER A 245 -4.82 -5.31 1.08
C SER A 245 -3.56 -6.11 1.45
N GLU A 246 -2.91 -5.80 2.58
CA GLU A 246 -1.82 -6.62 3.11
C GLU A 246 -2.29 -8.00 3.61
N HIS A 247 -3.58 -8.13 3.90
CA HIS A 247 -4.21 -9.36 4.35
C HIS A 247 -4.82 -10.20 3.22
N ILE A 248 -4.77 -9.72 1.97
CA ILE A 248 -5.17 -10.50 0.81
C ILE A 248 -4.20 -11.67 0.63
N GLN A 249 -4.72 -12.89 0.66
CA GLN A 249 -3.93 -14.12 0.65
C GLN A 249 -3.70 -14.72 -0.76
N ILE A 250 -4.46 -14.30 -1.75
CA ILE A 250 -4.50 -14.90 -3.10
C ILE A 250 -3.14 -14.98 -3.80
N GLU A 251 -2.20 -14.10 -3.47
CA GLU A 251 -0.84 -14.10 -4.03
C GLU A 251 0.26 -14.45 -3.00
N GLN A 252 -0.13 -14.92 -1.83
CA GLN A 252 0.85 -15.34 -0.83
C GLN A 252 1.35 -16.74 -1.18
N THR A 253 2.57 -16.83 -1.70
CA THR A 253 3.31 -18.09 -1.77
C THR A 253 3.77 -18.51 -0.37
N GLU A 254 4.04 -19.80 -0.14
CA GLU A 254 4.42 -20.41 1.15
C GLU A 254 5.57 -19.68 1.89
N GLU A 255 6.39 -18.93 1.18
CA GLU A 255 7.49 -18.11 1.72
C GLU A 255 7.00 -16.93 2.60
N HIS A 256 5.73 -16.54 2.50
CA HIS A 256 5.16 -15.39 3.21
C HIS A 256 4.65 -15.71 4.61
N VAL A 257 4.34 -16.97 4.91
CA VAL A 257 3.78 -17.39 6.22
C VAL A 257 4.75 -17.11 7.36
N ASN A 258 6.04 -17.16 7.13
CA ASN A 258 7.07 -16.95 8.15
C ASN A 258 7.37 -15.47 8.48
N ASN A 259 6.79 -14.51 7.76
CA ASN A 259 7.05 -13.08 7.94
C ASN A 259 5.90 -12.31 8.61
N HIS A 260 4.85 -12.99 9.07
CA HIS A 260 3.67 -12.35 9.69
C HIS A 260 3.92 -11.61 11.02
N CYS A 261 5.06 -11.79 11.65
CA CYS A 261 5.36 -11.16 12.94
C CYS A 261 5.79 -9.68 12.90
N LEU A 262 5.84 -9.05 11.71
CA LEU A 262 6.44 -7.72 11.57
C LEU A 262 5.43 -6.55 11.53
N LEU A 263 4.14 -6.79 11.73
CA LEU A 263 3.10 -5.78 11.49
C LEU A 263 2.29 -5.34 12.70
N TYR A 264 2.50 -5.89 13.85
CA TYR A 264 1.82 -5.41 15.05
C TYR A 264 2.74 -4.52 15.83
N THR A 265 2.53 -3.23 15.71
CA THR A 265 2.38 -2.24 16.78
C THR A 265 2.52 -0.83 16.20
N SER A 266 1.41 -0.21 15.81
CA SER A 266 1.25 1.19 16.19
C SER A 266 0.51 1.15 17.52
N PRO A 267 1.08 1.65 18.62
CA PRO A 267 0.28 1.92 19.79
C PRO A 267 -0.67 3.06 19.45
N SER A 268 -1.96 2.82 19.66
CA SER A 268 -3.03 3.83 19.76
C SER A 268 -2.67 4.95 20.71
#